data_dbcbcc382668858d437c4cdd4222b3a2
#
_entry.id   dbcbcc382668858d437c4cdd4222b3a2
#
_cell.length_a   1.000
_cell.length_b   1.000
_cell.length_c   1.000
_cell.angle_alpha   90.00
_cell.angle_beta   90.00
_cell.angle_gamma   90.00
#
_symmetry.space_group_name_H-M   'P 1'
#
loop_
_entity.id
_entity.type
_entity.pdbx_description
1 polymer ?
#
loop_
_entity_poly.entity_id
_entity_poly.type
_entity_poly.pdbx_seq_one_letter_code
_entity_poly.pdbx_strand_id
1 'polypeptide(L)'
;MGFASESQIETSILSELASQVVQLKAFDSDNLNRLKIEFCRKHQLSWMPRNSDILSALSPEARQEIAPSLRLKKVRSISGVNVIGVMSSPRGCPHGRCVFCPVEKGFPMSYTSGEPAAMRGMQNGYDAFKQISSRLSQLRAIGHEPSKVELVIQGGTFLAAPIQYQEHFV
;
A
#
# COMPACT_ATOMS: atom_id res chain seq x y z
N MET A 1 21.31 -18.57 -28.41
CA MET A 1 19.94 -18.64 -27.86
C MET A 1 20.00 -17.98 -26.49
N GLY A 2 19.55 -16.73 -26.38
CA GLY A 2 19.57 -15.97 -25.11
C GLY A 2 18.45 -16.48 -24.21
N PHE A 3 18.79 -16.92 -23.01
CA PHE A 3 17.83 -17.21 -21.97
C PHE A 3 17.18 -15.87 -21.55
N ALA A 4 15.86 -15.78 -21.68
CA ALA A 4 15.12 -14.65 -21.13
C ALA A 4 15.37 -14.60 -19.61
N SER A 5 15.64 -13.41 -19.06
CA SER A 5 15.84 -13.23 -17.61
C SER A 5 14.53 -13.59 -16.89
N GLU A 6 14.62 -14.08 -15.64
CA GLU A 6 13.43 -14.41 -14.81
C GLU A 6 12.39 -13.27 -14.81
N SER A 7 12.85 -12.01 -14.74
CA SER A 7 11.98 -10.84 -14.80
C SER A 7 11.23 -10.65 -16.12
N GLN A 8 11.82 -11.06 -17.24
CA GLN A 8 11.15 -11.02 -18.56
C GLN A 8 10.07 -12.10 -18.70
N ILE A 9 10.34 -13.28 -18.14
CA ILE A 9 9.37 -14.39 -18.11
C ILE A 9 8.18 -14.01 -17.22
N GLU A 10 8.42 -13.44 -16.04
CA GLU A 10 7.36 -12.96 -15.14
C GLU A 10 6.50 -11.88 -15.81
N THR A 11 7.11 -10.92 -16.50
CA THR A 11 6.38 -9.86 -17.21
C THR A 11 5.50 -10.42 -18.32
N SER A 12 6.00 -11.39 -19.10
CA SER A 12 5.23 -12.05 -20.16
C SER A 12 4.03 -12.82 -19.59
N ILE A 13 4.23 -13.56 -18.52
CA ILE A 13 3.20 -14.33 -17.83
C ILE A 13 2.12 -13.40 -17.27
N LEU A 14 2.50 -12.29 -16.65
CA LEU A 14 1.55 -11.31 -16.11
C LEU A 14 0.74 -10.62 -17.22
N SER A 15 1.33 -10.36 -18.38
CA SER A 15 0.62 -9.80 -19.53
C SER A 15 -0.41 -10.77 -20.11
N GLU A 16 -0.11 -12.09 -20.15
CA GLU A 16 -1.08 -13.10 -20.54
C GLU A 16 -2.26 -13.16 -19.56
N LEU A 17 -1.98 -13.19 -18.26
CA LEU A 17 -3.03 -13.17 -17.22
C LEU A 17 -3.88 -11.89 -17.31
N ALA A 18 -3.25 -10.73 -17.49
CA ALA A 18 -3.94 -9.47 -17.64
C ALA A 18 -4.91 -9.47 -18.83
N SER A 19 -4.48 -10.02 -19.96
CA SER A 19 -5.34 -10.18 -21.16
C SER A 19 -6.55 -11.09 -20.90
N GLN A 20 -6.38 -12.17 -20.15
CA GLN A 20 -7.48 -13.07 -19.76
C GLN A 20 -8.46 -12.37 -18.78
N VAL A 21 -7.93 -11.55 -17.87
CA VAL A 21 -8.76 -10.76 -16.94
C VAL A 21 -9.64 -9.75 -17.69
N VAL A 22 -9.11 -9.10 -18.74
CA VAL A 22 -9.89 -8.18 -19.59
C VAL A 22 -11.08 -8.91 -20.27
N GLN A 23 -10.93 -10.18 -20.60
CA GLN A 23 -11.96 -10.98 -21.28
C GLN A 23 -13.01 -11.58 -20.35
N LEU A 24 -12.89 -11.42 -19.02
CA LEU A 24 -13.87 -11.92 -18.07
C LEU A 24 -15.23 -11.25 -18.27
N LYS A 25 -16.25 -12.06 -18.63
CA LYS A 25 -17.64 -11.57 -18.84
C LYS A 25 -18.35 -11.13 -17.56
N ALA A 26 -17.95 -11.68 -16.41
CA ALA A 26 -18.50 -11.33 -15.12
C ALA A 26 -17.35 -11.09 -14.12
N PHE A 27 -17.24 -9.88 -13.64
CA PHE A 27 -16.19 -9.45 -12.73
C PHE A 27 -16.68 -9.55 -11.28
N ASP A 28 -16.54 -10.74 -10.70
CA ASP A 28 -16.66 -10.93 -9.25
C ASP A 28 -15.34 -11.50 -8.68
N SER A 29 -15.22 -11.46 -7.35
CA SER A 29 -14.00 -11.93 -6.66
C SER A 29 -13.75 -13.42 -6.85
N ASP A 30 -14.81 -14.22 -6.99
CA ASP A 30 -14.71 -15.68 -7.07
C ASP A 30 -14.25 -16.10 -8.47
N ASN A 31 -14.79 -15.49 -9.51
CA ASN A 31 -14.36 -15.74 -10.89
C ASN A 31 -12.91 -15.30 -11.10
N LEU A 32 -12.50 -14.14 -10.56
CA LEU A 32 -11.12 -13.70 -10.59
C LEU A 32 -10.18 -14.68 -9.87
N ASN A 33 -10.56 -15.15 -8.68
CA ASN A 33 -9.75 -16.09 -7.91
C ASN A 33 -9.64 -17.44 -8.63
N ARG A 34 -10.71 -17.95 -9.22
CA ARG A 34 -10.69 -19.18 -10.03
C ARG A 34 -9.74 -19.03 -11.21
N LEU A 35 -9.85 -17.94 -11.97
CA LEU A 35 -8.95 -17.67 -13.09
C LEU A 35 -7.48 -17.66 -12.64
N LYS A 36 -7.17 -16.98 -11.54
CA LYS A 36 -5.80 -16.96 -11.00
C LYS A 36 -5.30 -18.35 -10.62
N ILE A 37 -6.14 -19.16 -9.95
CA ILE A 37 -5.77 -20.52 -9.54
C ILE A 37 -5.51 -21.40 -10.78
N GLU A 38 -6.38 -21.37 -11.79
CA GLU A 38 -6.21 -22.12 -13.03
C GLU A 38 -4.97 -21.67 -13.79
N PHE A 39 -4.74 -20.36 -13.83
CA PHE A 39 -3.55 -19.78 -14.45
C PHE A 39 -2.26 -20.21 -13.74
N CYS A 40 -2.23 -20.15 -12.39
CA CYS A 40 -1.07 -20.60 -11.62
C CYS A 40 -0.78 -22.09 -11.84
N ARG A 41 -1.81 -22.94 -11.93
CA ARG A 41 -1.66 -24.37 -12.21
C ARG A 41 -1.11 -24.60 -13.61
N LYS A 42 -1.66 -23.92 -14.62
CA LYS A 42 -1.22 -24.02 -16.03
C LYS A 42 0.25 -23.66 -16.19
N HIS A 43 0.70 -22.59 -15.54
CA HIS A 43 2.06 -22.06 -15.65
C HIS A 43 3.00 -22.56 -14.53
N GLN A 44 2.54 -23.48 -13.66
CA GLN A 44 3.32 -24.06 -12.55
C GLN A 44 3.95 -23.00 -11.64
N LEU A 45 3.22 -21.90 -11.39
CA LEU A 45 3.71 -20.81 -10.54
C LEU A 45 3.69 -21.20 -9.07
N SER A 46 4.80 -20.94 -8.35
CA SER A 46 4.91 -21.13 -6.91
C SER A 46 4.28 -19.99 -6.09
N TRP A 47 3.81 -18.93 -6.76
CA TRP A 47 3.23 -17.73 -6.16
C TRP A 47 1.93 -17.33 -6.86
N MET A 48 1.06 -16.61 -6.13
CA MET A 48 -0.22 -16.12 -6.66
C MET A 48 -0.08 -14.64 -7.06
N PRO A 49 -0.38 -14.27 -8.34
CA PRO A 49 -0.36 -12.88 -8.79
C PRO A 49 -1.32 -12.00 -7.97
N ARG A 50 -0.82 -10.86 -7.49
CA ARG A 50 -1.65 -9.86 -6.79
C ARG A 50 -2.48 -9.07 -7.80
N ASN A 51 -3.56 -8.45 -7.34
CA ASN A 51 -4.34 -7.56 -8.20
C ASN A 51 -3.50 -6.37 -8.70
N SER A 52 -2.54 -5.88 -7.90
CA SER A 52 -1.57 -4.86 -8.30
C SER A 52 -0.68 -5.28 -9.48
N ASP A 53 -0.27 -6.54 -9.50
CA ASP A 53 0.61 -7.08 -10.54
C ASP A 53 -0.14 -7.17 -11.87
N ILE A 54 -1.40 -7.62 -11.81
CA ILE A 54 -2.31 -7.61 -12.97
C ILE A 54 -2.54 -6.18 -13.48
N LEU A 55 -2.83 -5.23 -12.57
CA LEU A 55 -3.04 -3.82 -12.92
C LEU A 55 -1.79 -3.18 -13.54
N SER A 56 -0.59 -3.58 -13.14
CA SER A 56 0.65 -3.06 -13.71
C SER A 56 0.94 -3.58 -15.11
N ALA A 57 0.39 -4.75 -15.47
CA ALA A 57 0.56 -5.38 -16.77
C ALA A 57 -0.51 -4.96 -17.81
N LEU A 58 -1.54 -4.20 -17.40
CA LEU A 58 -2.58 -3.67 -18.28
C LEU A 58 -2.13 -2.39 -19.01
N SER A 59 -2.67 -2.17 -20.22
CA SER A 59 -2.56 -0.86 -20.88
C SER A 59 -3.26 0.23 -20.06
N PRO A 60 -2.90 1.51 -20.23
CA PRO A 60 -3.54 2.61 -19.49
C PRO A 60 -5.06 2.62 -19.65
N GLU A 61 -5.58 2.33 -20.84
CA GLU A 61 -7.00 2.31 -21.16
C GLU A 61 -7.71 1.17 -20.44
N ALA A 62 -7.20 -0.07 -20.60
CA ALA A 62 -7.75 -1.25 -19.93
C ALA A 62 -7.66 -1.14 -18.42
N ARG A 63 -6.61 -0.50 -17.89
CA ARG A 63 -6.45 -0.23 -16.47
C ARG A 63 -7.54 0.69 -15.93
N GLN A 64 -7.89 1.77 -16.65
CA GLN A 64 -8.96 2.67 -16.22
C GLN A 64 -10.31 1.95 -16.11
N GLU A 65 -10.61 1.07 -17.05
CA GLU A 65 -11.84 0.29 -17.08
C GLU A 65 -11.90 -0.75 -15.95
N ILE A 66 -10.82 -1.50 -15.74
CA ILE A 66 -10.80 -2.68 -14.87
C ILE A 66 -10.41 -2.37 -13.43
N ALA A 67 -9.63 -1.32 -13.17
CA ALA A 67 -9.17 -0.99 -11.81
C ALA A 67 -10.29 -0.91 -10.76
N PRO A 68 -11.48 -0.33 -11.04
CA PRO A 68 -12.58 -0.32 -10.07
C PRO A 68 -13.01 -1.70 -9.61
N SER A 69 -12.96 -2.69 -10.51
CA SER A 69 -13.36 -4.07 -10.25
C SER A 69 -12.30 -4.86 -9.47
N LEU A 70 -11.02 -4.55 -9.70
CA LEU A 70 -9.89 -5.20 -9.01
C LEU A 70 -9.58 -4.63 -7.62
N ARG A 71 -10.22 -3.52 -7.22
CA ARG A 71 -10.03 -2.92 -5.89
C ARG A 71 -10.51 -3.84 -4.79
N LEU A 72 -9.62 -4.19 -3.86
CA LEU A 72 -9.96 -5.03 -2.70
C LEU A 72 -10.87 -4.31 -1.68
N LYS A 73 -10.71 -2.99 -1.54
CA LYS A 73 -11.48 -2.16 -0.60
C LYS A 73 -12.17 -1.03 -1.38
N LYS A 74 -13.25 -1.40 -2.07
CA LYS A 74 -14.00 -0.48 -2.96
C LYS A 74 -14.45 0.81 -2.27
N VAL A 75 -14.85 0.71 -1.00
CA VAL A 75 -15.39 1.84 -0.21
C VAL A 75 -14.32 2.84 0.26
N ARG A 76 -13.03 2.50 0.25
CA ARG A 76 -11.98 3.35 0.82
C ARG A 76 -11.89 4.75 0.19
N SER A 77 -12.19 4.88 -1.08
CA SER A 77 -12.07 6.13 -1.86
C SER A 77 -13.41 6.68 -2.35
N ILE A 78 -14.54 6.19 -1.83
CA ILE A 78 -15.88 6.63 -2.28
C ILE A 78 -16.10 8.13 -2.03
N SER A 79 -15.60 8.64 -0.90
CA SER A 79 -15.68 10.07 -0.57
C SER A 79 -14.76 10.96 -1.42
N GLY A 80 -13.90 10.38 -2.26
CA GLY A 80 -12.83 11.10 -2.96
C GLY A 80 -11.65 11.48 -2.06
N VAL A 81 -11.72 11.26 -0.74
CA VAL A 81 -10.67 11.59 0.22
C VAL A 81 -9.96 10.33 0.70
N ASN A 82 -8.63 10.35 0.65
CA ASN A 82 -7.80 9.27 1.17
C ASN A 82 -7.07 9.73 2.43
N VAL A 83 -7.38 9.12 3.56
CA VAL A 83 -6.72 9.42 4.84
C VAL A 83 -5.39 8.70 4.92
N ILE A 84 -4.32 9.44 5.20
CA ILE A 84 -2.96 8.91 5.37
C ILE A 84 -2.45 9.28 6.76
N GLY A 85 -2.27 8.27 7.62
CA GLY A 85 -1.57 8.44 8.89
C GLY A 85 -0.06 8.55 8.66
N VAL A 86 0.56 9.60 9.18
CA VAL A 86 2.00 9.88 9.12
C VAL A 86 2.56 9.84 10.53
N MET A 87 3.49 8.92 10.78
CA MET A 87 4.06 8.69 12.12
C MET A 87 5.27 9.59 12.35
N SER A 88 5.26 10.35 13.45
CA SER A 88 6.41 11.13 13.90
C SER A 88 7.52 10.25 14.46
N SER A 89 8.75 10.78 14.53
CA SER A 89 9.89 10.04 15.08
C SER A 89 9.68 9.66 16.55
N PRO A 90 10.26 8.53 17.02
CA PRO A 90 10.21 8.13 18.42
C PRO A 90 10.71 9.23 19.35
N ARG A 91 9.89 9.59 20.33
CA ARG A 91 10.21 10.57 21.36
C ARG A 91 9.53 10.18 22.66
N GLY A 92 10.16 10.54 23.78
CA GLY A 92 9.54 10.45 25.10
C GLY A 92 8.47 11.52 25.30
N CYS A 93 7.51 11.24 26.18
CA CYS A 93 6.55 12.24 26.60
C CYS A 93 7.13 13.15 27.70
N PRO A 94 6.84 14.48 27.71
CA PRO A 94 7.32 15.40 28.72
C PRO A 94 6.92 15.02 30.15
N HIS A 95 5.79 14.38 30.34
CA HIS A 95 5.27 13.93 31.63
C HIS A 95 5.76 12.54 32.05
N GLY A 96 6.67 11.92 31.25
CA GLY A 96 7.18 10.59 31.51
C GLY A 96 6.30 9.49 30.94
N ARG A 97 6.46 8.28 31.48
CA ARG A 97 5.75 7.07 30.99
C ARG A 97 4.45 6.85 31.77
N CYS A 98 3.34 6.75 31.07
CA CYS A 98 2.07 6.31 31.64
C CYS A 98 2.04 4.79 31.84
N VAL A 99 1.34 4.30 32.85
CA VAL A 99 1.24 2.88 33.22
C VAL A 99 0.60 2.05 32.06
N PHE A 100 -0.37 2.63 31.37
CA PHE A 100 -1.12 1.97 30.29
C PHE A 100 -0.52 2.23 28.90
N CYS A 101 0.59 2.96 28.79
CA CYS A 101 1.19 3.30 27.51
C CYS A 101 2.12 2.17 27.05
N PRO A 102 1.86 1.48 25.92
CA PRO A 102 2.79 0.52 25.37
C PRO A 102 4.07 1.25 24.96
N VAL A 103 5.20 0.60 25.19
CA VAL A 103 6.53 1.11 24.82
C VAL A 103 7.30 0.02 24.14
N GLU A 104 7.66 0.26 22.89
CA GLU A 104 8.52 -0.63 22.12
C GLU A 104 9.71 0.16 21.58
N LYS A 105 10.90 -0.44 21.65
CA LYS A 105 12.14 0.21 21.20
C LYS A 105 12.08 0.51 19.70
N GLY A 106 12.34 1.75 19.33
CA GLY A 106 12.31 2.20 17.93
C GLY A 106 10.94 2.71 17.46
N PHE A 107 9.93 2.69 18.34
CA PHE A 107 8.59 3.21 18.03
C PHE A 107 8.24 4.41 18.93
N PRO A 108 7.40 5.34 18.45
CA PRO A 108 6.87 6.42 19.29
C PRO A 108 6.09 5.88 20.49
N MET A 109 6.07 6.63 21.58
CA MET A 109 5.27 6.28 22.76
C MET A 109 3.80 6.04 22.37
N SER A 110 3.17 5.05 22.94
CA SER A 110 1.81 4.54 22.65
C SER A 110 1.67 3.78 21.35
N TYR A 111 2.74 3.49 20.62
CA TYR A 111 2.72 2.74 19.37
C TYR A 111 3.68 1.55 19.43
N THR A 112 3.32 0.50 18.67
CA THR A 112 4.09 -0.75 18.60
C THR A 112 4.26 -1.20 17.15
N SER A 113 5.10 -2.20 16.93
CA SER A 113 5.30 -2.84 15.62
C SER A 113 4.05 -3.50 15.02
N GLY A 114 3.01 -3.73 15.83
CA GLY A 114 1.72 -4.27 15.37
C GLY A 114 0.88 -3.27 14.57
N GLU A 115 1.19 -1.98 14.58
CA GLU A 115 0.38 -0.96 13.93
C GLU A 115 0.93 -0.57 12.55
N PRO A 116 0.08 -0.65 11.50
CA PRO A 116 0.54 -0.40 10.11
C PRO A 116 1.15 0.99 9.88
N ALA A 117 0.69 2.01 10.60
CA ALA A 117 1.24 3.36 10.50
C ALA A 117 2.61 3.47 11.16
N ALA A 118 2.81 2.84 12.33
CA ALA A 118 4.08 2.80 13.03
C ALA A 118 5.14 2.04 12.22
N MET A 119 4.79 0.89 11.65
CA MET A 119 5.67 0.14 10.76
C MET A 119 6.06 0.95 9.53
N ARG A 120 5.12 1.66 8.91
CA ARG A 120 5.44 2.56 7.78
C ARG A 120 6.37 3.68 8.20
N GLY A 121 6.15 4.28 9.38
CA GLY A 121 7.06 5.27 9.95
C GLY A 121 8.47 4.74 10.05
N MET A 122 8.67 3.59 10.67
CA MET A 122 9.97 2.94 10.83
C MET A 122 10.62 2.62 9.46
N GLN A 123 9.87 2.02 8.53
CA GLN A 123 10.37 1.67 7.19
C GLN A 123 10.84 2.88 6.37
N ASN A 124 10.25 4.05 6.62
CA ASN A 124 10.60 5.31 5.94
C ASN A 124 11.48 6.24 6.80
N GLY A 125 12.09 5.73 7.89
CA GLY A 125 12.94 6.52 8.77
C GLY A 125 12.23 7.69 9.45
N TYR A 126 10.91 7.58 9.64
CA TYR A 126 10.03 8.63 10.18
C TYR A 126 10.04 9.95 9.41
N ASP A 127 10.47 9.91 8.15
CA ASP A 127 10.38 11.03 7.22
C ASP A 127 8.95 11.15 6.69
N ALA A 128 8.31 12.30 6.89
CA ALA A 128 6.90 12.52 6.52
C ALA A 128 6.67 12.37 5.02
N PHE A 129 7.52 13.01 4.20
CA PHE A 129 7.40 12.97 2.75
C PHE A 129 7.54 11.55 2.19
N LYS A 130 8.51 10.77 2.69
CA LYS A 130 8.69 9.38 2.27
C LYS A 130 7.50 8.50 2.65
N GLN A 131 6.94 8.68 3.84
CA GLN A 131 5.75 7.95 4.29
C GLN A 131 4.53 8.24 3.40
N ILE A 132 4.30 9.51 3.05
CA ILE A 132 3.21 9.95 2.19
C ILE A 132 3.41 9.39 0.77
N SER A 133 4.59 9.60 0.18
CA SER A 133 4.93 9.17 -1.17
C SER A 133 4.81 7.65 -1.34
N SER A 134 5.35 6.89 -0.39
CA SER A 134 5.22 5.43 -0.34
C SER A 134 3.75 5.00 -0.28
N ARG A 135 2.95 5.66 0.56
CA ARG A 135 1.53 5.33 0.70
C ARG A 135 0.70 5.68 -0.53
N LEU A 136 0.97 6.80 -1.16
CA LEU A 136 0.33 7.20 -2.42
C LEU A 136 0.65 6.21 -3.54
N SER A 137 1.92 5.80 -3.65
CA SER A 137 2.34 4.78 -4.62
C SER A 137 1.63 3.45 -4.40
N GLN A 138 1.51 2.99 -3.15
CA GLN A 138 0.76 1.78 -2.81
C GLN A 138 -0.73 1.90 -3.16
N LEU A 139 -1.37 3.06 -2.90
CA LEU A 139 -2.77 3.27 -3.25
C LEU A 139 -2.99 3.22 -4.76
N ARG A 140 -2.12 3.87 -5.53
CA ARG A 140 -2.16 3.83 -7.00
C ARG A 140 -1.94 2.42 -7.53
N ALA A 141 -0.99 1.68 -6.97
CA ALA A 141 -0.70 0.30 -7.37
C ALA A 141 -1.91 -0.63 -7.22
N ILE A 142 -2.74 -0.42 -6.18
CA ILE A 142 -3.95 -1.22 -5.95
C ILE A 142 -5.22 -0.63 -6.61
N GLY A 143 -5.06 0.31 -7.56
CA GLY A 143 -6.13 0.85 -8.39
C GLY A 143 -6.95 1.98 -7.78
N HIS A 144 -6.48 2.61 -6.68
CA HIS A 144 -7.08 3.85 -6.19
C HIS A 144 -6.44 5.07 -6.86
N GLU A 145 -7.25 6.11 -7.10
CA GLU A 145 -6.80 7.41 -7.59
C GLU A 145 -6.92 8.44 -6.46
N PRO A 146 -5.85 8.64 -5.65
CA PRO A 146 -5.88 9.56 -4.53
C PRO A 146 -5.77 11.02 -5.03
N SER A 147 -6.91 11.61 -5.38
CA SER A 147 -7.00 13.01 -5.83
C SER A 147 -6.98 14.00 -4.68
N LYS A 148 -7.54 13.61 -3.52
CA LYS A 148 -7.53 14.41 -2.29
C LYS A 148 -7.03 13.55 -1.14
N VAL A 149 -6.12 14.13 -0.34
CA VAL A 149 -5.49 13.45 0.79
C VAL A 149 -5.73 14.27 2.05
N GLU A 150 -6.17 13.59 3.11
CA GLU A 150 -6.19 14.10 4.47
C GLU A 150 -5.03 13.46 5.23
N LEU A 151 -4.16 14.29 5.81
CA LEU A 151 -3.03 13.82 6.61
C LEU A 151 -3.39 13.81 8.08
N VAL A 152 -3.14 12.67 8.73
CA VAL A 152 -3.30 12.53 10.18
C VAL A 152 -1.90 12.31 10.77
N ILE A 153 -1.40 13.32 11.48
CA ILE A 153 -0.13 13.22 12.20
C ILE A 153 -0.34 12.33 13.42
N GLN A 154 0.47 11.29 13.53
CA GLN A 154 0.45 10.31 14.60
C GLN A 154 1.79 10.30 15.34
N GLY A 155 1.74 9.93 16.61
CA GLY A 155 2.91 9.91 17.49
C GLY A 155 2.51 10.44 18.87
N GLY A 156 3.04 9.85 19.94
CA GLY A 156 2.54 10.06 21.32
C GLY A 156 2.40 11.52 21.75
N THR A 157 3.34 12.39 21.36
CA THR A 157 3.33 13.79 21.82
C THR A 157 3.97 14.69 20.75
N PHE A 158 3.39 14.74 19.56
CA PHE A 158 3.94 15.51 18.44
C PHE A 158 4.17 16.99 18.80
N LEU A 159 3.20 17.63 19.48
CA LEU A 159 3.30 19.05 19.88
C LEU A 159 4.36 19.34 20.93
N ALA A 160 4.91 18.34 21.61
CA ALA A 160 6.05 18.49 22.51
C ALA A 160 7.41 18.36 21.79
N ALA A 161 7.41 18.08 20.50
CA ALA A 161 8.63 18.11 19.71
C ALA A 161 9.15 19.55 19.54
N PRO A 162 10.47 19.75 19.30
CA PRO A 162 10.99 21.08 18.96
C PRO A 162 10.26 21.69 17.78
N ILE A 163 10.03 23.00 17.81
CA ILE A 163 9.25 23.69 16.77
C ILE A 163 9.82 23.47 15.37
N GLN A 164 11.16 23.47 15.22
CA GLN A 164 11.82 23.24 13.94
C GLN A 164 11.51 21.85 13.38
N TYR A 165 11.34 20.84 14.25
CA TYR A 165 10.91 19.50 13.81
C TYR A 165 9.46 19.50 13.37
N GLN A 166 8.57 20.20 14.08
CA GLN A 166 7.17 20.31 13.71
C GLN A 166 7.00 20.99 12.34
N GLU A 167 7.70 22.11 12.11
CA GLU A 167 7.71 22.86 10.85
C GLU A 167 8.28 22.04 9.69
N HIS A 168 9.34 21.27 9.93
CA HIS A 168 9.90 20.39 8.89
C HIS A 168 8.99 19.20 8.57
N PHE A 169 8.22 18.74 9.55
CA PHE A 169 7.37 17.55 9.40
C PHE A 169 6.07 17.85 8.65
N VAL A 170 5.56 19.07 8.72
CA VAL A 170 4.32 19.53 8.08
C VAL A 170 4.60 20.18 6.73
#